data_36c415126c860f1f592e8f38228516e4
#
_entry.id   36c415126c860f1f592e8f38228516e4
#
_cell.length_a   1.000
_cell.length_b   1.000
_cell.length_c   1.000
_cell.angle_alpha   90.00
_cell.angle_beta   90.00
_cell.angle_gamma   90.00
#
_symmetry.space_group_name_H-M   'P 1'
#
loop_
_entity.id
_entity.type
_entity.pdbx_description
1 polymer ?
#
loop_
_entity_poly.entity_id
_entity_poly.type
_entity_poly.pdbx_seq_one_letter_code
_entity_poly.pdbx_strand_id
1 'polypeptide(L)' 'MVRAIVLVKSPKKLIAARLKRVNLIDESFPVSGQFDAVAMIQVESLAQIKDITTEIQKINGVERTETMIEVQ' A
#
# COMPACT_ATOMS: atom_id res chain seq x y z
N MET A 1 -17.37 -6.13 -0.69
CA MET A 1 -15.92 -6.08 -0.50
C MET A 1 -15.28 -5.07 -1.44
N VAL A 2 -14.31 -4.36 -0.94
CA VAL A 2 -13.60 -3.36 -1.72
C VAL A 2 -12.16 -3.82 -1.88
N ARG A 3 -11.69 -3.90 -3.12
CA ARG A 3 -10.29 -4.22 -3.41
C ARG A 3 -9.56 -2.99 -3.91
N ALA A 4 -8.31 -2.86 -3.50
CA ALA A 4 -7.49 -1.74 -3.92
C ALA A 4 -6.02 -2.13 -3.95
N ILE A 5 -5.25 -1.33 -4.68
CA ILE A 5 -3.79 -1.42 -4.61
C ILE A 5 -3.25 -0.07 -4.19
N VAL A 6 -2.17 -0.11 -3.44
CA VAL A 6 -1.46 1.09 -3.02
C VAL A 6 -0.05 1.01 -3.59
N LEU A 7 0.26 1.96 -4.43
CA LEU A 7 1.60 2.09 -5.01
C LEU A 7 2.42 2.96 -4.07
N VAL A 8 3.61 2.51 -3.75
CA VAL A 8 4.45 3.18 -2.74
C VAL A 8 5.80 3.54 -3.36
N LYS A 9 6.17 4.80 -3.22
CA LYS A 9 7.49 5.27 -3.61
C LYS A 9 8.35 5.46 -2.38
N SER A 10 9.48 4.78 -2.35
CA SER A 10 10.41 4.86 -1.21
C SER A 10 11.80 4.45 -1.66
N PRO A 11 12.85 5.19 -1.25
CA PRO A 11 14.22 4.76 -1.51
C PRO A 11 14.68 3.63 -0.60
N LYS A 12 13.89 3.26 0.39
CA LYS A 12 14.27 2.23 1.36
C LYS A 12 14.20 0.86 0.74
N LYS A 13 15.26 0.09 0.88
CA LYS A 13 15.25 -1.33 0.52
C LYS A 13 14.26 -2.06 1.43
N LEU A 14 13.65 -3.10 0.91
CA LEU A 14 12.72 -3.95 1.65
C LEU A 14 11.45 -3.22 2.08
N ILE A 15 11.08 -2.15 1.38
CA ILE A 15 9.83 -1.47 1.71
C ILE A 15 8.62 -2.41 1.59
N ALA A 16 8.64 -3.34 0.63
CA ALA A 16 7.55 -4.30 0.47
C ALA A 16 7.40 -5.19 1.72
N ALA A 17 8.53 -5.58 2.33
CA ALA A 17 8.49 -6.38 3.56
C ALA A 17 7.89 -5.59 4.72
N ARG A 18 8.14 -4.29 4.76
CA ARG A 18 7.54 -3.42 5.77
C ARG A 18 6.05 -3.27 5.56
N LEU A 19 5.63 -3.18 4.31
CA LEU A 19 4.20 -3.07 3.98
C LEU A 19 3.42 -4.30 4.46
N LYS A 20 4.02 -5.49 4.39
CA LYS A 20 3.36 -6.71 4.85
C LYS A 20 3.03 -6.69 6.33
N ARG A 21 3.69 -5.86 7.12
CA ARG A 21 3.44 -5.74 8.55
C ARG A 21 2.27 -4.83 8.88
N VAL A 22 1.79 -4.07 7.91
CA VAL A 22 0.62 -3.23 8.11
C VAL A 22 -0.62 -4.12 8.13
N ASN A 23 -1.47 -3.91 9.13
CA ASN A 23 -2.68 -4.70 9.27
C ASN A 23 -3.56 -4.57 8.02
N LEU A 24 -4.19 -5.67 7.62
CA LEU A 24 -5.14 -5.76 6.51
C LEU A 24 -4.50 -5.70 5.12
N ILE A 25 -3.18 -5.71 5.03
CA ILE A 25 -2.52 -5.87 3.73
C ILE A 25 -2.45 -7.36 3.42
N ASP A 26 -3.09 -7.76 2.31
CA ASP A 26 -3.11 -9.16 1.87
C ASP A 26 -1.75 -9.58 1.31
N GLU A 27 -1.16 -8.73 0.50
CA GLU A 27 0.06 -9.06 -0.20
C GLU A 27 0.82 -7.78 -0.52
N SER A 28 2.13 -7.85 -0.52
CA SER A 28 2.96 -6.77 -1.00
C SER A 28 4.18 -7.35 -1.71
N PHE A 29 4.66 -6.62 -2.71
CA PHE A 29 5.84 -7.03 -3.46
C PHE A 29 6.55 -5.82 -4.03
N PRO A 30 7.86 -5.94 -4.30
CA PRO A 30 8.59 -4.84 -4.91
C PRO A 30 8.28 -4.75 -6.40
N VAL A 31 8.37 -3.55 -6.94
CA VAL A 31 8.21 -3.29 -8.37
C VAL A 31 9.30 -2.32 -8.80
N SER A 32 9.49 -2.20 -10.11
CA SER A 32 10.37 -1.19 -10.69
C SER A 32 9.54 -0.19 -11.47
N GLY A 33 10.12 0.98 -11.74
CA GLY A 33 9.44 2.05 -12.47
C GLY A 33 9.25 3.27 -11.60
N GLN A 34 8.09 3.89 -11.70
CA GLN A 34 7.79 5.11 -10.95
C GLN A 34 7.55 4.87 -9.47
N PHE A 35 7.26 3.63 -9.09
CA PHE A 35 7.04 3.24 -7.71
C PHE A 35 7.93 2.08 -7.36
N ASP A 36 8.11 1.84 -6.07
CA ASP A 36 9.06 0.85 -5.57
C ASP A 36 8.39 -0.39 -5.01
N ALA A 37 7.14 -0.29 -4.59
CA ALA A 37 6.40 -1.42 -4.04
C ALA A 37 4.92 -1.26 -4.27
N VAL A 38 4.21 -2.39 -4.21
CA VAL A 38 2.75 -2.46 -4.32
C VAL A 38 2.23 -3.21 -3.11
N ALA A 39 1.18 -2.68 -2.50
CA ALA A 39 0.41 -3.38 -1.48
C ALA A 39 -0.99 -3.65 -2.02
N MET A 40 -1.46 -4.88 -1.87
CA MET A 40 -2.80 -5.28 -2.27
C MET A 40 -3.67 -5.42 -1.05
N ILE A 41 -4.83 -4.81 -1.06
CA ILE A 41 -5.74 -4.81 0.08
C ILE A 41 -7.15 -5.17 -0.35
N GLN A 42 -7.86 -5.82 0.55
CA GLN A 42 -9.25 -6.19 0.37
C GLN A 42 -9.95 -5.98 1.71
N VAL A 43 -10.90 -5.07 1.73
CA VAL A 43 -11.53 -4.61 2.96
C VAL A 43 -13.04 -4.48 2.79
N GLU A 44 -13.73 -4.23 3.89
CA GLU A 44 -15.18 -4.12 3.88
C GLU A 44 -15.67 -2.74 3.43
N SER A 45 -14.89 -1.69 3.65
CA SER A 45 -15.34 -0.33 3.38
C SER A 45 -14.21 0.57 2.93
N LEU A 46 -14.57 1.68 2.27
CA LEU A 46 -13.61 2.69 1.84
C LEU A 46 -12.92 3.35 3.03
N ALA A 47 -13.58 3.46 4.17
CA ALA A 47 -12.96 4.04 5.37
C ALA A 47 -11.74 3.25 5.81
N GLN A 48 -11.78 1.92 5.66
CA GLN A 48 -10.62 1.08 6.00
C GLN A 48 -9.45 1.32 5.06
N ILE A 49 -9.73 1.62 3.79
CA ILE A 49 -8.66 1.95 2.83
C ILE A 49 -7.94 3.21 3.29
N LYS A 50 -8.69 4.21 3.72
CA LYS A 50 -8.10 5.46 4.21
C LYS A 50 -7.21 5.20 5.42
N ASP A 51 -7.66 4.36 6.35
CA ASP A 51 -6.88 4.02 7.54
C ASP A 51 -5.58 3.32 7.16
N ILE A 52 -5.65 2.36 6.22
CA ILE A 52 -4.47 1.63 5.77
C ILE A 52 -3.49 2.57 5.08
N THR A 53 -3.95 3.43 4.19
CA THR A 53 -3.06 4.36 3.49
C THR A 53 -2.40 5.34 4.46
N THR A 54 -3.12 5.76 5.50
CA THR A 54 -2.55 6.60 6.54
C THR A 54 -1.42 5.88 7.26
N GLU A 55 -1.61 4.60 7.59
CA GLU A 55 -0.56 3.81 8.24
C GLU A 55 0.64 3.63 7.33
N ILE A 56 0.42 3.39 6.04
CA ILE A 56 1.52 3.28 5.08
C ILE A 56 2.31 4.57 5.01
N GLN A 57 1.64 5.71 4.99
CA GLN A 57 2.29 7.00 4.88
C GLN A 57 3.13 7.34 6.11
N LYS A 58 2.86 6.70 7.24
CA LYS A 58 3.64 6.89 8.46
C LYS A 58 4.93 6.07 8.46
N ILE A 59 5.09 5.12 7.54
CA ILE A 59 6.31 4.32 7.48
C ILE A 59 7.48 5.22 7.11
N ASN A 60 8.54 5.14 7.89
CA ASN A 60 9.73 5.94 7.64
C ASN A 60 10.32 5.61 6.26
N GLY A 61 10.51 6.64 5.46
CA GLY A 61 11.07 6.50 4.12
C GLY A 61 10.04 6.49 3.01
N VAL A 62 8.75 6.41 3.31
CA VAL A 62 7.72 6.50 2.29
C VAL A 62 7.61 7.96 1.83
N GLU A 63 7.88 8.18 0.55
CA GLU A 63 7.85 9.52 -0.02
C GLU A 63 6.51 9.88 -0.61
N ARG A 64 5.87 8.91 -1.25
CA ARG A 64 4.61 9.15 -1.95
C ARG A 64 3.84 7.84 -2.08
N THR A 65 2.53 7.95 -2.03
CA THR A 65 1.65 6.81 -2.27
C THR A 65 0.58 7.20 -3.29
N GLU A 66 0.11 6.20 -4.03
CA GLU A 66 -1.02 6.36 -4.92
C GLU A 66 -1.92 5.15 -4.74
N THR A 67 -3.19 5.40 -4.49
CA THR A 67 -4.16 4.34 -4.24
C THR A 67 -5.10 4.22 -5.43
N MET A 68 -5.25 3.00 -5.92
CA MET A 68 -6.20 2.68 -6.98
C MET A 68 -7.22 1.71 -6.43
N ILE A 69 -8.49 2.08 -6.54
CA ILE A 69 -9.60 1.28 -6.02
C ILE A 69 -10.28 0.59 -7.19
N GLU A 70 -10.56 -0.69 -7.03
CA GLU A 70 -11.23 -1.46 -8.07
C GLU A 70 -12.60 -0.85 -8.38
N VAL A 71 -12.91 -0.71 -9.67
CA VAL A 71 -14.19 -0.23 -10.16
C VAL A 71 -14.93 -1.42 -10.76
N GLN A 72 -16.21 -1.51 -10.46
CA GLN A 72 -17.05 -2.59 -11.00
C GLN A 72 -18.00 -2.08 -12.05
#